data_b72c2178d87ad0f033f02c019c70e200
#
_entry.id   b72c2178d87ad0f033f02c019c70e200
#
_cell.length_a   1.000
_cell.length_b   1.000
_cell.length_c   1.000
_cell.angle_alpha   90.00
_cell.angle_beta   90.00
_cell.angle_gamma   90.00
#
_symmetry.space_group_name_H-M   'P 1'
#
loop_
_entity.id
_entity.type
_entity.pdbx_description
1 polymer ?
#
loop_
_entity_poly.entity_id
_entity_poly.type
_entity_poly.pdbx_seq_one_letter_code
_entity_poly.pdbx_strand_id
1 'polypeptide(L)'
;MISQIVTLVGVLIGALTSYLATATAERARHRRAMATRWDEKKLATYIEYASCVKEIADLSKRAWRAREGSESREEFLAAMEEAELRRSALFETLVLLASPAAIACAHEVNLAVWVGLEAARDHVTPPERDFSALMNAYHEQARLDLGIPRPG
;
A
#
# COMPACT_ATOMS: atom_id res chain seq x y z
N MET A 1 59.95 28.11 -8.92
CA MET A 1 59.37 26.78 -9.32
C MET A 1 58.63 26.09 -8.17
N ILE A 2 59.16 25.99 -6.96
CA ILE A 2 58.49 25.33 -5.81
C ILE A 2 57.13 25.97 -5.46
N SER A 3 57.06 27.33 -5.46
CA SER A 3 55.83 28.08 -5.17
C SER A 3 54.68 27.75 -6.16
N GLN A 4 54.99 27.57 -7.44
CA GLN A 4 53.99 27.25 -8.47
C GLN A 4 53.41 25.79 -8.30
N ILE A 5 54.26 24.89 -7.88
CA ILE A 5 53.84 23.50 -7.62
C ILE A 5 52.90 23.43 -6.41
N VAL A 6 53.23 24.16 -5.33
CA VAL A 6 52.39 24.24 -4.12
C VAL A 6 51.03 24.82 -4.44
N THR A 7 50.94 25.87 -5.27
CA THR A 7 49.71 26.48 -5.69
C THR A 7 48.87 25.52 -6.53
N LEU A 8 49.48 24.80 -7.46
CA LEU A 8 48.81 23.82 -8.33
C LEU A 8 48.24 22.65 -7.50
N VAL A 9 49.00 22.15 -6.55
CA VAL A 9 48.54 21.10 -5.63
C VAL A 9 47.36 21.54 -4.78
N GLY A 10 47.39 22.80 -4.27
CA GLY A 10 46.31 23.41 -3.50
C GLY A 10 45.04 23.53 -4.31
N VAL A 11 45.11 23.95 -5.56
CA VAL A 11 43.97 24.04 -6.47
C VAL A 11 43.37 22.65 -6.77
N LEU A 12 44.25 21.65 -6.99
CA LEU A 12 43.80 20.26 -7.27
C LEU A 12 43.10 19.65 -6.06
N ILE A 13 43.62 19.84 -4.85
CA ILE A 13 42.99 19.37 -3.62
C ILE A 13 41.64 20.08 -3.40
N GLY A 14 41.57 21.39 -3.61
CA GLY A 14 40.34 22.17 -3.50
C GLY A 14 39.29 21.72 -4.50
N ALA A 15 39.65 21.48 -5.75
CA ALA A 15 38.75 21.00 -6.78
C ALA A 15 38.24 19.59 -6.47
N LEU A 16 39.11 18.67 -6.01
CA LEU A 16 38.76 17.33 -5.64
C LEU A 16 37.80 17.30 -4.43
N THR A 17 38.10 18.11 -3.41
CA THR A 17 37.24 18.21 -2.21
C THR A 17 35.85 18.76 -2.56
N SER A 18 35.79 19.79 -3.39
CA SER A 18 34.54 20.37 -3.88
C SER A 18 33.73 19.37 -4.71
N TYR A 19 34.39 18.63 -5.58
CA TYR A 19 33.74 17.58 -6.38
C TYR A 19 33.16 16.46 -5.50
N LEU A 20 33.91 15.97 -4.52
CA LEU A 20 33.45 14.94 -3.59
C LEU A 20 32.29 15.43 -2.72
N ALA A 21 32.36 16.67 -2.22
CA ALA A 21 31.28 17.26 -1.45
C ALA A 21 29.99 17.38 -2.27
N THR A 22 30.08 17.85 -3.52
CA THR A 22 28.92 17.97 -4.42
C THR A 22 28.34 16.58 -4.76
N ALA A 23 29.18 15.61 -5.11
CA ALA A 23 28.74 14.26 -5.45
C ALA A 23 28.05 13.55 -4.27
N THR A 24 28.53 13.75 -3.04
CA THR A 24 27.90 13.19 -1.83
C THR A 24 26.56 13.87 -1.52
N ALA A 25 26.48 15.19 -1.67
CA ALA A 25 25.24 15.95 -1.47
C ALA A 25 24.16 15.56 -2.50
N GLU A 26 24.52 15.41 -3.77
CA GLU A 26 23.58 14.96 -4.81
C GLU A 26 23.08 13.54 -4.58
N ARG A 27 23.97 12.61 -4.18
CA ARG A 27 23.55 11.24 -3.81
C ARG A 27 22.59 11.24 -2.62
N ALA A 28 22.82 12.08 -1.61
CA ALA A 28 21.95 12.22 -0.46
C ALA A 28 20.57 12.79 -0.85
N ARG A 29 20.54 13.81 -1.72
CA ARG A 29 19.29 14.38 -2.28
C ARG A 29 18.51 13.36 -3.08
N HIS A 30 19.19 12.62 -3.95
CA HIS A 30 18.56 11.58 -4.76
C HIS A 30 17.95 10.46 -3.90
N ARG A 31 18.69 9.98 -2.89
CA ARG A 31 18.17 8.97 -1.93
C ARG A 31 16.93 9.47 -1.18
N ARG A 32 16.93 10.73 -0.72
CA ARG A 32 15.76 11.33 -0.04
C ARG A 32 14.57 11.45 -0.97
N ALA A 33 14.76 11.92 -2.20
CA ALA A 33 13.69 12.02 -3.20
C ALA A 33 13.09 10.64 -3.54
N MET A 34 13.93 9.60 -3.64
CA MET A 34 13.46 8.23 -3.87
C MET A 34 12.68 7.71 -2.66
N ALA A 35 13.16 7.94 -1.43
CA ALA A 35 12.45 7.52 -0.22
C ALA A 35 11.05 8.15 -0.15
N THR A 36 10.94 9.47 -0.37
CA THR A 36 9.64 10.17 -0.39
C THR A 36 8.69 9.58 -1.43
N ARG A 37 9.17 9.27 -2.64
CA ARG A 37 8.33 8.66 -3.69
C ARG A 37 7.83 7.27 -3.30
N TRP A 38 8.65 6.48 -2.60
CA TRP A 38 8.24 5.16 -2.10
C TRP A 38 7.20 5.27 -0.99
N ASP A 39 7.36 6.23 -0.09
CA ASP A 39 6.42 6.49 0.99
C ASP A 39 5.06 6.95 0.44
N GLU A 40 5.04 7.85 -0.54
CA GLU A 40 3.83 8.28 -1.24
C GLU A 40 3.14 7.13 -1.96
N LYS A 41 3.89 6.30 -2.70
CA LYS A 41 3.33 5.13 -3.39
C LYS A 41 2.77 4.12 -2.41
N LYS A 42 3.48 3.88 -1.31
CA LYS A 42 3.06 2.98 -0.23
C LYS A 42 1.76 3.45 0.41
N LEU A 43 1.67 4.73 0.77
CA LEU A 43 0.46 5.35 1.31
C LEU A 43 -0.73 5.22 0.36
N ALA A 44 -0.53 5.56 -0.92
CA ALA A 44 -1.58 5.43 -1.94
C ALA A 44 -2.08 3.98 -2.03
N THR A 45 -1.17 3.00 -2.06
CA THR A 45 -1.51 1.58 -2.12
C THR A 45 -2.32 1.12 -0.90
N TYR A 46 -1.97 1.58 0.32
CA TYR A 46 -2.74 1.28 1.52
C TYR A 46 -4.18 1.82 1.45
N ILE A 47 -4.34 3.06 0.96
CA ILE A 47 -5.65 3.70 0.82
C ILE A 47 -6.51 3.00 -0.25
N GLU A 48 -5.93 2.74 -1.42
CA GLU A 48 -6.61 2.09 -2.53
C GLU A 48 -7.06 0.67 -2.17
N TYR A 49 -6.19 -0.10 -1.50
CA TYR A 49 -6.53 -1.43 -1.00
C TYR A 49 -7.67 -1.38 0.03
N ALA A 50 -7.59 -0.50 1.03
CA ALA A 50 -8.64 -0.34 2.03
C ALA A 50 -9.99 0.03 1.42
N SER A 51 -9.99 0.90 0.41
CA SER A 51 -11.19 1.30 -0.32
C SER A 51 -11.77 0.13 -1.11
N CYS A 52 -10.93 -0.61 -1.80
CA CYS A 52 -11.34 -1.75 -2.62
C CYS A 52 -11.96 -2.88 -1.79
N VAL A 53 -11.36 -3.25 -0.65
CA VAL A 53 -11.92 -4.30 0.21
C VAL A 53 -13.26 -3.90 0.85
N LYS A 54 -13.44 -2.62 1.19
CA LYS A 54 -14.73 -2.09 1.66
C LYS A 54 -15.80 -2.12 0.57
N GLU A 55 -15.44 -1.78 -0.65
CA GLU A 55 -16.32 -1.87 -1.82
C GLU A 55 -16.81 -3.31 -2.03
N ILE A 56 -15.89 -4.29 -2.02
CA ILE A 56 -16.25 -5.71 -2.15
C ILE A 56 -17.19 -6.15 -1.01
N ALA A 57 -16.88 -5.76 0.23
CA ALA A 57 -17.71 -6.11 1.38
C ALA A 57 -19.12 -5.50 1.28
N ASP A 58 -19.28 -4.28 0.75
CA ASP A 58 -20.57 -3.66 0.52
C ASP A 58 -21.33 -4.34 -0.62
N LEU A 59 -20.66 -4.57 -1.75
CA LEU A 59 -21.26 -5.28 -2.90
C LEU A 59 -21.71 -6.70 -2.53
N SER A 60 -20.90 -7.44 -1.76
CA SER A 60 -21.26 -8.77 -1.25
C SER A 60 -22.55 -8.72 -0.41
N LYS A 61 -22.67 -7.75 0.49
CA LYS A 61 -23.88 -7.55 1.31
C LYS A 61 -25.11 -7.19 0.46
N ARG A 62 -24.94 -6.36 -0.57
CA ARG A 62 -26.03 -5.99 -1.49
C ARG A 62 -26.45 -7.19 -2.33
N ALA A 63 -25.51 -7.93 -2.90
CA ALA A 63 -25.79 -9.13 -3.69
C ALA A 63 -26.52 -10.21 -2.85
N TRP A 64 -26.09 -10.42 -1.60
CA TRP A 64 -26.74 -11.35 -0.68
C TRP A 64 -28.17 -10.92 -0.31
N ARG A 65 -28.43 -9.61 -0.11
CA ARG A 65 -29.75 -9.08 0.22
C ARG A 65 -30.70 -8.99 -0.99
N ALA A 66 -30.16 -8.93 -2.18
CA ALA A 66 -30.97 -8.85 -3.39
C ALA A 66 -31.71 -10.17 -3.64
N ARG A 67 -32.88 -10.07 -4.29
CA ARG A 67 -33.68 -11.24 -4.64
C ARG A 67 -32.91 -12.13 -5.61
N GLU A 68 -32.91 -13.43 -5.37
CA GLU A 68 -32.29 -14.42 -6.25
C GLU A 68 -32.82 -14.31 -7.68
N GLY A 69 -31.93 -14.34 -8.69
CA GLY A 69 -32.28 -14.17 -10.11
C GLY A 69 -32.72 -12.75 -10.50
N SER A 70 -32.56 -11.75 -9.64
CA SER A 70 -32.85 -10.35 -10.02
C SER A 70 -31.68 -9.74 -10.78
N GLU A 71 -32.01 -8.85 -11.73
CA GLU A 71 -31.02 -8.07 -12.49
C GLU A 71 -30.06 -7.30 -11.56
N SER A 72 -30.59 -6.68 -10.50
CA SER A 72 -29.76 -5.98 -9.51
C SER A 72 -28.75 -6.90 -8.82
N ARG A 73 -29.09 -8.16 -8.55
CA ARG A 73 -28.16 -9.11 -7.95
C ARG A 73 -27.03 -9.44 -8.92
N GLU A 74 -27.35 -9.66 -10.18
CA GLU A 74 -26.35 -9.95 -11.23
C GLU A 74 -25.40 -8.78 -11.43
N GLU A 75 -25.91 -7.54 -11.41
CA GLU A 75 -25.10 -6.32 -11.46
C GLU A 75 -24.14 -6.22 -10.26
N PHE A 76 -24.60 -6.51 -9.03
CA PHE A 76 -23.74 -6.49 -7.85
C PHE A 76 -22.67 -7.58 -7.89
N LEU A 77 -23.00 -8.78 -8.36
CA LEU A 77 -22.03 -9.87 -8.52
C LEU A 77 -20.97 -9.52 -9.59
N ALA A 78 -21.35 -8.95 -10.71
CA ALA A 78 -20.41 -8.54 -11.74
C ALA A 78 -19.47 -7.42 -11.24
N ALA A 79 -20.00 -6.41 -10.55
CA ALA A 79 -19.20 -5.34 -9.96
C ALA A 79 -18.25 -5.87 -8.87
N MET A 80 -18.68 -6.85 -8.10
CA MET A 80 -17.88 -7.51 -7.07
C MET A 80 -16.70 -8.27 -7.69
N GLU A 81 -16.89 -8.96 -8.82
CA GLU A 81 -15.81 -9.67 -9.53
C GLU A 81 -14.78 -8.69 -10.10
N GLU A 82 -15.22 -7.56 -10.65
CA GLU A 82 -14.29 -6.52 -11.11
C GLU A 82 -13.46 -5.94 -9.96
N ALA A 83 -14.11 -5.66 -8.82
CA ALA A 83 -13.43 -5.17 -7.63
C ALA A 83 -12.44 -6.21 -7.06
N GLU A 84 -12.75 -7.50 -7.15
CA GLU A 84 -11.87 -8.59 -6.73
C GLU A 84 -10.58 -8.66 -7.57
N LEU A 85 -10.66 -8.45 -8.87
CA LEU A 85 -9.48 -8.36 -9.74
C LEU A 85 -8.60 -7.17 -9.35
N ARG A 86 -9.20 -6.01 -9.06
CA ARG A 86 -8.46 -4.84 -8.57
C ARG A 86 -7.80 -5.11 -7.22
N ARG A 87 -8.53 -5.73 -6.29
CA ARG A 87 -8.01 -6.11 -4.96
C ARG A 87 -6.78 -7.01 -5.10
N SER A 88 -6.83 -8.00 -5.98
CA SER A 88 -5.71 -8.91 -6.21
C SER A 88 -4.46 -8.15 -6.66
N ALA A 89 -4.56 -7.25 -7.64
CA ALA A 89 -3.46 -6.43 -8.11
C ALA A 89 -2.90 -5.49 -7.02
N LEU A 90 -3.80 -4.90 -6.20
CA LEU A 90 -3.40 -4.06 -5.07
C LEU A 90 -2.69 -4.85 -3.98
N PHE A 91 -3.15 -6.07 -3.69
CA PHE A 91 -2.51 -6.95 -2.72
C PHE A 91 -1.09 -7.35 -3.15
N GLU A 92 -0.88 -7.69 -4.43
CA GLU A 92 0.46 -7.93 -4.97
C GLU A 92 1.37 -6.70 -4.80
N THR A 93 0.82 -5.51 -5.01
CA THR A 93 1.57 -4.27 -4.78
C THR A 93 1.92 -4.08 -3.30
N LEU A 94 1.00 -4.41 -2.38
CA LEU A 94 1.27 -4.39 -0.93
C LEU A 94 2.36 -5.37 -0.55
N VAL A 95 2.36 -6.58 -1.10
CA VAL A 95 3.40 -7.60 -0.83
C VAL A 95 4.79 -7.08 -1.18
N LEU A 96 4.92 -6.22 -2.20
CA LEU A 96 6.18 -5.64 -2.60
C LEU A 96 6.64 -4.44 -1.75
N LEU A 97 5.69 -3.71 -1.15
CA LEU A 97 5.97 -2.41 -0.52
C LEU A 97 5.83 -2.42 1.01
N ALA A 98 4.94 -3.25 1.54
CA ALA A 98 4.54 -3.22 2.93
C ALA A 98 5.44 -4.08 3.84
N SER A 99 5.39 -3.80 5.14
CA SER A 99 6.03 -4.64 6.14
C SER A 99 5.34 -6.01 6.27
N PRO A 100 6.05 -7.06 6.72
CA PRO A 100 5.43 -8.37 6.94
C PRO A 100 4.21 -8.35 7.85
N ALA A 101 4.20 -7.49 8.87
CA ALA A 101 3.06 -7.34 9.78
C ALA A 101 1.83 -6.73 9.09
N ALA A 102 2.03 -5.72 8.24
CA ALA A 102 0.95 -5.12 7.46
C ALA A 102 0.40 -6.10 6.41
N ILE A 103 1.28 -6.88 5.77
CA ILE A 103 0.88 -7.95 4.82
C ILE A 103 0.03 -9.01 5.53
N ALA A 104 0.43 -9.43 6.74
CA ALA A 104 -0.34 -10.40 7.53
C ALA A 104 -1.76 -9.88 7.84
N CYS A 105 -1.90 -8.61 8.27
CA CYS A 105 -3.21 -8.01 8.51
C CYS A 105 -4.04 -7.91 7.21
N ALA A 106 -3.43 -7.53 6.09
CA ALA A 106 -4.11 -7.50 4.79
C ALA A 106 -4.57 -8.90 4.35
N HIS A 107 -3.80 -9.94 4.66
CA HIS A 107 -4.18 -11.32 4.39
C HIS A 107 -5.43 -11.75 5.18
N GLU A 108 -5.52 -11.40 6.46
CA GLU A 108 -6.73 -11.66 7.27
C GLU A 108 -7.97 -10.93 6.72
N VAL A 109 -7.79 -9.68 6.27
CA VAL A 109 -8.85 -8.93 5.57
C VAL A 109 -9.26 -9.66 4.29
N ASN A 110 -8.30 -10.13 3.48
CA ASN A 110 -8.57 -10.89 2.26
C ASN A 110 -9.41 -12.15 2.54
N LEU A 111 -9.07 -12.91 3.57
CA LEU A 111 -9.82 -14.10 3.96
C LEU A 111 -11.27 -13.77 4.35
N ALA A 112 -11.48 -12.66 5.08
CA ALA A 112 -12.82 -12.24 5.45
C ALA A 112 -13.65 -11.78 4.24
N VAL A 113 -13.03 -11.02 3.33
CA VAL A 113 -13.64 -10.57 2.08
C VAL A 113 -14.01 -11.78 1.21
N TRP A 114 -13.10 -12.74 1.05
CA TRP A 114 -13.33 -13.94 0.24
C TRP A 114 -14.51 -14.76 0.76
N VAL A 115 -14.58 -14.97 2.07
CA VAL A 115 -15.71 -15.68 2.71
C VAL A 115 -17.05 -14.95 2.47
N GLY A 116 -17.06 -13.62 2.54
CA GLY A 116 -18.25 -12.84 2.24
C GLY A 116 -18.66 -12.90 0.77
N LEU A 117 -17.69 -12.94 -0.12
CA LEU A 117 -17.88 -13.07 -1.56
C LEU A 117 -18.48 -14.43 -1.94
N GLU A 118 -17.94 -15.52 -1.42
CA GLU A 118 -18.49 -16.87 -1.65
C GLU A 118 -19.91 -16.99 -1.09
N ALA A 119 -20.15 -16.49 0.13
CA ALA A 119 -21.48 -16.47 0.70
C ALA A 119 -22.51 -15.68 -0.16
N ALA A 120 -22.08 -14.59 -0.79
CA ALA A 120 -22.91 -13.82 -1.70
C ALA A 120 -23.19 -14.56 -3.01
N ARG A 121 -22.20 -15.28 -3.56
CA ARG A 121 -22.36 -16.11 -4.77
C ARG A 121 -23.35 -17.25 -4.53
N ASP A 122 -23.16 -17.97 -3.44
CA ASP A 122 -23.98 -19.13 -3.10
C ASP A 122 -25.33 -18.76 -2.45
N HIS A 123 -25.59 -17.47 -2.26
CA HIS A 123 -26.76 -16.95 -1.57
C HIS A 123 -26.99 -17.56 -0.17
N VAL A 124 -25.90 -17.83 0.53
CA VAL A 124 -25.93 -18.36 1.90
C VAL A 124 -25.60 -17.26 2.91
N THR A 125 -26.03 -17.46 4.17
CA THR A 125 -25.72 -16.50 5.23
C THR A 125 -24.23 -16.47 5.50
N PRO A 126 -23.54 -15.31 5.35
CA PRO A 126 -22.13 -15.23 5.66
C PRO A 126 -21.88 -15.49 7.15
N PRO A 127 -20.79 -16.15 7.52
CA PRO A 127 -20.42 -16.33 8.91
C PRO A 127 -20.16 -14.96 9.57
N GLU A 128 -20.54 -14.85 10.84
CA GLU A 128 -20.30 -13.62 11.60
C GLU A 128 -18.79 -13.41 11.78
N ARG A 129 -18.28 -12.35 11.17
CA ARG A 129 -16.90 -11.90 11.33
C ARG A 129 -16.90 -10.39 11.58
N ASP A 130 -16.14 -9.97 12.55
CA ASP A 130 -15.94 -8.53 12.81
C ASP A 130 -14.96 -7.93 11.78
N PHE A 131 -15.52 -7.62 10.61
CA PHE A 131 -14.77 -6.97 9.53
C PHE A 131 -14.19 -5.61 9.97
N SER A 132 -14.87 -4.90 10.90
CA SER A 132 -14.39 -3.62 11.40
C SER A 132 -13.12 -3.79 12.24
N ALA A 133 -13.07 -4.81 13.09
CA ALA A 133 -11.87 -5.14 13.87
C ALA A 133 -10.69 -5.49 12.96
N LEU A 134 -10.90 -6.28 11.91
CA LEU A 134 -9.86 -6.60 10.92
C LEU A 134 -9.35 -5.36 10.19
N MET A 135 -10.25 -4.48 9.76
CA MET A 135 -9.87 -3.23 9.11
C MET A 135 -9.13 -2.28 10.05
N ASN A 136 -9.51 -2.23 11.32
CA ASN A 136 -8.81 -1.42 12.33
C ASN A 136 -7.38 -1.96 12.56
N ALA A 137 -7.20 -3.28 12.67
CA ALA A 137 -5.89 -3.90 12.79
C ALA A 137 -5.01 -3.61 11.55
N TYR A 138 -5.58 -3.70 10.35
CA TYR A 138 -4.91 -3.33 9.11
C TYR A 138 -4.47 -1.87 9.11
N HIS A 139 -5.37 -0.93 9.47
CA HIS A 139 -5.05 0.50 9.51
C HIS A 139 -3.96 0.82 10.54
N GLU A 140 -3.99 0.15 11.70
CA GLU A 140 -2.96 0.31 12.72
C GLU A 140 -1.59 -0.11 12.19
N GLN A 141 -1.49 -1.28 11.55
CA GLN A 141 -0.25 -1.76 10.97
C GLN A 141 0.23 -0.89 9.79
N ALA A 142 -0.68 -0.42 8.95
CA ALA A 142 -0.36 0.51 7.88
C ALA A 142 0.24 1.82 8.41
N ARG A 143 -0.33 2.37 9.49
CA ARG A 143 0.20 3.58 10.15
C ARG A 143 1.60 3.35 10.72
N LEU A 144 1.82 2.24 11.43
CA LEU A 144 3.13 1.88 11.97
C LEU A 144 4.17 1.73 10.85
N ASP A 145 3.79 1.08 9.76
CA ASP A 145 4.65 0.85 8.61
C ASP A 145 4.99 2.15 7.84
N LEU A 146 4.14 3.16 7.90
CA LEU A 146 4.36 4.50 7.37
C LEU A 146 5.08 5.44 8.36
N GLY A 147 5.46 4.95 9.56
CA GLY A 147 6.10 5.76 10.58
C GLY A 147 5.18 6.79 11.23
N ILE A 148 3.85 6.62 11.13
CA ILE A 148 2.87 7.54 11.73
C ILE A 148 2.67 7.13 13.20
N PRO A 149 2.96 8.02 14.18
CA PRO A 149 2.83 7.69 15.58
C PRO A 149 1.37 7.40 15.98
N ARG A 150 1.18 6.60 17.03
CA ARG A 150 -0.13 6.38 17.61
C ARG A 150 -0.69 7.69 18.16
N PRO A 151 -1.98 7.96 17.96
CA PRO A 151 -2.63 9.04 18.70
C PRO A 151 -2.53 8.71 20.19
N GLY A 152 -2.03 9.66 20.98
CA GLY A 152 -1.95 9.55 22.44
C GLY A 152 -3.32 9.51 23.09
#